data_b0761e422e57877e62fead2315d35b42
#
_entry.id   b0761e422e57877e62fead2315d35b42
#
_cell.length_a   1.000
_cell.length_b   1.000
_cell.length_c   1.000
_cell.angle_alpha   90.00
_cell.angle_beta   90.00
_cell.angle_gamma   90.00
#
_symmetry.space_group_name_H-M   'P 1'
#
loop_
_entity.id
_entity.type
_entity.pdbx_description
1 polymer ?
#
loop_
_entity_poly.entity_id
_entity_poly.type
_entity_poly.pdbx_seq_one_letter_code
_entity_poly.pdbx_strand_id
1 'polypeptide(L)'
;MASFRVPREDQQKVLLFGIVFALIARTGFIFLGAALINSFSWVFYLFGLILLITAGNLLKPEGEGDDDEANNFIIRLAKKVLPTTDHYDGDKLFTVENGKKVLTPMLLVMVAIGGTDLLFALDSIPAIFGLTQSTFIVFTATAFSLMGLRQLYFLIDGLLDRLIYLSYGLAAILAFIGVKLVLHALHENTLPFINGGEHVPVVEISTGLSLSVILGVLLITVIASLVSPAGKATAAVNNARRHAAAYQDLTYTSDPAERERVYTALCAEEKVIFTMDKKYRDKVKDIEAIRAEVAHAHELHAKYINS
;
A
#
# COMPACT_ATOMS: atom_id res chain seq x y z
N MET A 1 9.22 2.06 -9.66
CA MET A 1 9.54 2.48 -11.04
C MET A 1 10.65 3.53 -11.09
N ALA A 2 10.61 4.56 -10.29
CA ALA A 2 11.69 5.55 -10.22
C ALA A 2 13.06 4.93 -9.89
N SER A 3 13.11 3.99 -8.97
CA SER A 3 14.34 3.29 -8.55
C SER A 3 15.05 2.52 -9.67
N PHE A 4 14.33 2.11 -10.70
CA PHE A 4 14.88 1.34 -11.83
C PHE A 4 15.09 2.17 -13.11
N ARG A 5 14.75 3.47 -13.10
CA ARG A 5 14.87 4.37 -14.26
C ARG A 5 14.31 3.79 -15.57
N VAL A 6 13.13 3.16 -15.47
CA VAL A 6 12.44 2.58 -16.63
C VAL A 6 12.13 3.68 -17.66
N PRO A 7 12.50 3.52 -18.97
CA PRO A 7 12.15 4.48 -20.00
C PRO A 7 10.64 4.73 -20.05
N ARG A 8 10.24 6.00 -20.24
CA ARG A 8 8.81 6.39 -20.22
C ARG A 8 7.95 5.62 -21.22
N GLU A 9 8.53 5.29 -22.38
CA GLU A 9 7.89 4.54 -23.46
C GLU A 9 7.51 3.10 -23.04
N ASP A 10 8.32 2.48 -22.17
CA ASP A 10 8.13 1.10 -21.73
C ASP A 10 7.36 0.98 -20.42
N GLN A 11 7.16 2.08 -19.67
CA GLN A 11 6.48 2.06 -18.38
C GLN A 11 5.06 1.49 -18.44
N GLN A 12 4.30 1.82 -19.51
CA GLN A 12 2.94 1.30 -19.66
C GLN A 12 2.91 -0.20 -19.92
N LYS A 13 3.86 -0.70 -20.73
CA LYS A 13 3.99 -2.14 -21.00
C LYS A 13 4.39 -2.91 -19.76
N VAL A 14 5.38 -2.40 -19.01
CA VAL A 14 5.83 -3.01 -17.73
C VAL A 14 4.68 -3.10 -16.75
N LEU A 15 3.90 -2.04 -16.60
CA LEU A 15 2.73 -2.03 -15.73
C LEU A 15 1.70 -3.05 -16.18
N LEU A 16 1.40 -3.14 -17.47
CA LEU A 16 0.42 -4.10 -17.98
C LEU A 16 0.88 -5.54 -17.75
N PHE A 17 2.11 -5.88 -18.11
CA PHE A 17 2.67 -7.21 -17.85
C PHE A 17 2.77 -7.53 -16.36
N GLY A 18 3.17 -6.55 -15.54
CA GLY A 18 3.22 -6.70 -14.09
C GLY A 18 1.84 -7.01 -13.50
N ILE A 19 0.79 -6.30 -13.93
CA ILE A 19 -0.60 -6.53 -13.48
C ILE A 19 -1.09 -7.92 -13.92
N VAL A 20 -0.82 -8.33 -15.17
CA VAL A 20 -1.22 -9.66 -15.67
C VAL A 20 -0.51 -10.75 -14.87
N PHE A 21 0.79 -10.62 -14.64
CA PHE A 21 1.57 -11.56 -13.83
C PHE A 21 1.04 -11.62 -12.39
N ALA A 22 0.80 -10.47 -11.77
CA ALA A 22 0.23 -10.36 -10.43
C ALA A 22 -1.14 -11.05 -10.34
N LEU A 23 -2.01 -10.84 -11.33
CA LEU A 23 -3.33 -11.48 -11.38
C LEU A 23 -3.24 -13.01 -11.47
N ILE A 24 -2.33 -13.54 -12.30
CA ILE A 24 -2.10 -14.99 -12.44
C ILE A 24 -1.56 -15.56 -11.13
N ALA A 25 -0.53 -14.93 -10.56
CA ALA A 25 0.07 -15.36 -9.31
C ALA A 25 -0.95 -15.35 -8.17
N ARG A 26 -1.69 -14.26 -8.02
CA ARG A 26 -2.73 -14.11 -6.98
C ARG A 26 -3.85 -15.14 -7.14
N THR A 27 -4.27 -15.41 -8.38
CA THR A 27 -5.24 -16.47 -8.67
C THR A 27 -4.72 -17.83 -8.18
N GLY A 28 -3.48 -18.16 -8.51
CA GLY A 28 -2.83 -19.38 -8.02
C GLY A 28 -2.83 -19.49 -6.50
N PHE A 29 -2.49 -18.38 -5.81
CA PHE A 29 -2.50 -18.32 -4.34
C PHE A 29 -3.89 -18.46 -3.73
N ILE A 30 -4.94 -17.90 -4.36
CA ILE A 30 -6.32 -18.06 -3.90
C ILE A 30 -6.73 -19.55 -3.98
N PHE A 31 -6.46 -20.22 -5.10
CA PHE A 31 -6.75 -21.63 -5.24
C PHE A 31 -5.94 -22.50 -4.30
N LEU A 32 -4.66 -22.19 -4.11
CA LEU A 32 -3.80 -22.86 -3.14
C LEU A 32 -4.31 -22.68 -1.71
N GLY A 33 -4.65 -21.45 -1.33
CA GLY A 33 -5.22 -21.12 -0.02
C GLY A 33 -6.54 -21.85 0.21
N ALA A 34 -7.42 -21.87 -0.78
CA ALA A 34 -8.68 -22.61 -0.73
C ALA A 34 -8.45 -24.11 -0.56
N ALA A 35 -7.51 -24.69 -1.33
CA ALA A 35 -7.18 -26.11 -1.21
C ALA A 35 -6.61 -26.45 0.18
N LEU A 36 -5.75 -25.60 0.73
CA LEU A 36 -5.19 -25.76 2.06
C LEU A 36 -6.26 -25.71 3.16
N ILE A 37 -7.15 -24.72 3.11
CA ILE A 37 -8.25 -24.57 4.08
C ILE A 37 -9.20 -25.77 4.02
N ASN A 38 -9.55 -26.22 2.83
CA ASN A 38 -10.46 -27.36 2.64
C ASN A 38 -9.83 -28.71 3.05
N SER A 39 -8.48 -28.80 3.03
CA SER A 39 -7.77 -30.04 3.38
C SER A 39 -7.31 -30.08 4.82
N PHE A 40 -7.02 -28.91 5.43
CA PHE A 40 -6.38 -28.83 6.74
C PHE A 40 -6.95 -27.70 7.59
N SER A 41 -7.81 -28.01 8.55
CA SER A 41 -8.38 -27.02 9.48
C SER A 41 -7.34 -26.25 10.32
N TRP A 42 -6.15 -26.84 10.55
CA TRP A 42 -5.07 -26.16 11.30
C TRP A 42 -4.49 -24.94 10.55
N VAL A 43 -4.70 -24.85 9.23
CA VAL A 43 -4.23 -23.72 8.42
C VAL A 43 -4.84 -22.39 8.88
N PHE A 44 -6.02 -22.42 9.49
CA PHE A 44 -6.63 -21.22 10.09
C PHE A 44 -5.80 -20.62 11.23
N TYR A 45 -5.04 -21.45 11.99
CA TYR A 45 -4.08 -20.91 12.98
C TYR A 45 -2.95 -20.17 12.31
N LEU A 46 -2.40 -20.73 11.21
CA LEU A 46 -1.33 -20.09 10.45
C LEU A 46 -1.80 -18.76 9.87
N PHE A 47 -2.97 -18.73 9.25
CA PHE A 47 -3.55 -17.51 8.67
C PHE A 47 -3.85 -16.47 9.75
N GLY A 48 -4.44 -16.88 10.86
CA GLY A 48 -4.68 -16.00 11.99
C GLY A 48 -3.40 -15.41 12.57
N LEU A 49 -2.34 -16.21 12.72
CA LEU A 49 -1.04 -15.76 13.19
C LEU A 49 -0.39 -14.75 12.24
N ILE A 50 -0.41 -15.00 10.93
CA ILE A 50 0.10 -14.07 9.91
C ILE A 50 -0.61 -12.72 10.07
N LEU A 51 -1.94 -12.69 10.15
CA LEU A 51 -2.70 -11.45 10.28
C LEU A 51 -2.40 -10.71 11.60
N LEU A 52 -2.21 -11.43 12.70
CA LEU A 52 -1.86 -10.82 13.98
C LEU A 52 -0.45 -10.21 13.96
N ILE A 53 0.51 -10.87 13.31
CA ILE A 53 1.87 -10.33 13.11
C ILE A 53 1.82 -9.08 12.22
N THR A 54 1.10 -9.13 11.11
CA THR A 54 0.93 -7.97 10.21
C THR A 54 0.25 -6.81 10.93
N ALA A 55 -0.81 -7.08 11.71
CA ALA A 55 -1.46 -6.06 12.54
C ALA A 55 -0.47 -5.42 13.54
N GLY A 56 0.37 -6.22 14.18
CA GLY A 56 1.42 -5.74 15.09
C GLY A 56 2.48 -4.89 14.37
N ASN A 57 2.86 -5.27 13.16
CA ASN A 57 3.83 -4.52 12.35
C ASN A 57 3.27 -3.16 11.89
N LEU A 58 1.98 -3.09 11.52
CA LEU A 58 1.32 -1.82 11.17
C LEU A 58 1.24 -0.81 12.33
N LEU A 59 1.33 -1.27 13.58
CA LEU A 59 1.36 -0.40 14.76
C LEU A 59 2.75 0.11 15.11
N LYS A 60 3.81 -0.47 14.55
CA LYS A 60 5.16 0.05 14.73
C LYS A 60 5.29 1.41 14.06
N PRO A 61 6.01 2.37 14.68
CA PRO A 61 6.37 3.60 13.98
C PRO A 61 7.12 3.24 12.71
N GLU A 62 6.74 3.84 11.57
CA GLU A 62 7.43 3.66 10.31
C GLU A 62 8.91 4.06 10.49
N GLY A 63 9.76 3.07 10.73
CA GLY A 63 11.19 3.18 10.53
C GLY A 63 11.44 2.97 9.04
N GLU A 64 12.22 3.83 8.43
CA GLU A 64 12.71 3.68 7.06
C GLU A 64 13.20 2.24 6.86
N GLY A 65 12.51 1.42 6.08
CA GLY A 65 13.15 0.21 5.63
C GLY A 65 12.33 -1.04 5.30
N ASP A 66 11.19 -1.31 5.90
CA ASP A 66 10.58 -2.64 5.76
C ASP A 66 10.13 -2.96 4.32
N ASP A 67 9.54 -2.02 3.60
CA ASP A 67 9.12 -2.21 2.21
C ASP A 67 10.31 -2.19 1.23
N ASP A 68 11.30 -1.35 1.50
CA ASP A 68 12.54 -1.29 0.72
C ASP A 68 13.43 -2.51 0.97
N GLU A 69 13.46 -3.06 2.19
CA GLU A 69 14.21 -4.28 2.50
C GLU A 69 13.63 -5.51 1.83
N ALA A 70 12.30 -5.68 1.81
CA ALA A 70 11.65 -6.80 1.14
C ALA A 70 11.85 -6.75 -0.38
N ASN A 71 11.69 -5.59 -1.01
CA ASN A 71 11.98 -5.37 -2.42
C ASN A 71 13.46 -5.61 -2.73
N ASN A 72 14.37 -5.09 -1.90
CA ASN A 72 15.81 -5.32 -2.05
C ASN A 72 16.17 -6.81 -1.89
N PHE A 73 15.50 -7.55 -1.01
CA PHE A 73 15.72 -8.99 -0.84
C PHE A 73 15.31 -9.79 -2.08
N ILE A 74 14.12 -9.52 -2.65
CA ILE A 74 13.63 -10.20 -3.86
C ILE A 74 14.55 -9.92 -5.04
N ILE A 75 14.94 -8.66 -5.23
CA ILE A 75 15.85 -8.24 -6.31
C ILE A 75 17.24 -8.88 -6.12
N ARG A 76 17.76 -8.91 -4.90
CA ARG A 76 19.04 -9.51 -4.57
C ARG A 76 19.02 -11.01 -4.83
N LEU A 77 17.93 -11.69 -4.47
CA LEU A 77 17.75 -13.12 -4.74
C LEU A 77 17.69 -13.39 -6.25
N ALA A 78 16.93 -12.58 -7.01
CA ALA A 78 16.85 -12.69 -8.47
C ALA A 78 18.21 -12.48 -9.14
N LYS A 79 18.95 -11.44 -8.74
CA LYS A 79 20.32 -11.18 -9.25
C LYS A 79 21.34 -12.27 -8.88
N LYS A 80 21.13 -12.95 -7.74
CA LYS A 80 22.03 -14.03 -7.30
C LYS A 80 21.82 -15.33 -8.08
N VAL A 81 20.59 -15.60 -8.50
CA VAL A 81 20.20 -16.85 -9.15
C VAL A 81 20.35 -16.78 -10.67
N LEU A 82 20.21 -15.58 -11.26
CA LEU A 82 20.11 -15.40 -12.70
C LEU A 82 21.13 -14.35 -13.19
N PRO A 83 21.87 -14.62 -14.29
CA PRO A 83 22.76 -13.64 -14.90
C PRO A 83 21.95 -12.48 -15.46
N THR A 84 22.27 -11.26 -15.00
CA THR A 84 21.56 -10.03 -15.36
C THR A 84 22.50 -9.06 -16.06
N THR A 85 21.97 -8.31 -17.05
CA THR A 85 22.68 -7.17 -17.65
C THR A 85 22.18 -5.85 -17.04
N ASP A 86 23.01 -4.81 -17.13
CA ASP A 86 22.64 -3.46 -16.65
C ASP A 86 21.99 -2.61 -17.77
N HIS A 87 21.85 -3.14 -18.99
CA HIS A 87 21.32 -2.41 -20.14
C HIS A 87 19.91 -2.87 -20.49
N TYR A 88 19.04 -1.90 -20.77
CA TYR A 88 17.73 -2.18 -21.36
C TYR A 88 17.89 -2.50 -22.86
N ASP A 89 17.25 -3.57 -23.34
CA ASP A 89 17.15 -3.91 -24.77
C ASP A 89 15.69 -3.76 -25.21
N GLY A 90 15.21 -2.51 -25.21
CA GLY A 90 13.80 -2.20 -25.42
C GLY A 90 12.91 -2.90 -24.41
N ASP A 91 11.82 -3.53 -24.87
CA ASP A 91 10.84 -4.27 -24.07
C ASP A 91 11.20 -5.76 -23.88
N LYS A 92 12.39 -6.19 -24.32
CA LYS A 92 12.78 -7.59 -24.19
C LYS A 92 13.11 -7.96 -22.74
N LEU A 93 12.63 -9.10 -22.34
CA LEU A 93 12.91 -9.67 -21.00
C LEU A 93 14.27 -10.38 -20.93
N PHE A 94 14.78 -10.82 -22.09
CA PHE A 94 16.04 -11.52 -22.26
C PHE A 94 16.82 -10.90 -23.40
N THR A 95 18.12 -10.75 -23.23
CA THR A 95 19.04 -10.39 -24.31
C THR A 95 20.17 -11.41 -24.39
N VAL A 96 20.96 -11.35 -25.48
CA VAL A 96 22.11 -12.23 -25.64
C VAL A 96 23.37 -11.40 -25.51
N GLU A 97 24.14 -11.66 -24.47
CA GLU A 97 25.43 -11.02 -24.21
C GLU A 97 26.51 -12.09 -24.17
N ASN A 98 27.55 -11.91 -24.97
CA ASN A 98 28.66 -12.91 -25.11
C ASN A 98 28.19 -14.34 -25.46
N GLY A 99 27.12 -14.48 -26.25
CA GLY A 99 26.56 -15.77 -26.66
C GLY A 99 25.75 -16.49 -25.59
N LYS A 100 25.51 -15.85 -24.43
CA LYS A 100 24.65 -16.36 -23.35
C LYS A 100 23.38 -15.52 -23.21
N LYS A 101 22.26 -16.19 -22.93
CA LYS A 101 21.01 -15.49 -22.59
C LYS A 101 21.14 -14.89 -21.17
N VAL A 102 20.99 -13.58 -21.08
CA VAL A 102 21.00 -12.84 -19.81
C VAL A 102 19.68 -12.10 -19.63
N LEU A 103 19.32 -11.84 -18.39
CA LEU A 103 18.09 -11.13 -18.05
C LEU A 103 18.29 -9.62 -18.18
N THR A 104 17.31 -8.93 -18.74
CA THR A 104 17.30 -7.48 -18.79
C THR A 104 16.79 -6.88 -17.48
N PRO A 105 17.10 -5.60 -17.18
CA PRO A 105 16.51 -4.89 -16.05
C PRO A 105 14.98 -4.86 -16.10
N MET A 106 14.37 -4.98 -17.28
CA MET A 106 12.92 -5.09 -17.47
C MET A 106 12.32 -6.27 -16.71
N LEU A 107 12.94 -7.45 -16.79
CA LEU A 107 12.48 -8.62 -16.05
C LEU A 107 12.66 -8.43 -14.54
N LEU A 108 13.75 -7.78 -14.10
CA LEU A 108 13.95 -7.49 -12.67
C LEU A 108 12.85 -6.58 -12.12
N VAL A 109 12.41 -5.59 -12.88
CA VAL A 109 11.27 -4.72 -12.50
C VAL A 109 9.99 -5.53 -12.41
N MET A 110 9.72 -6.43 -13.37
CA MET A 110 8.53 -7.30 -13.32
C MET A 110 8.57 -8.24 -12.12
N VAL A 111 9.73 -8.82 -11.81
CA VAL A 111 9.92 -9.67 -10.62
C VAL A 111 9.72 -8.87 -9.34
N ALA A 112 10.20 -7.63 -9.29
CA ALA A 112 9.97 -6.76 -8.13
C ALA A 112 8.49 -6.43 -7.96
N ILE A 113 7.78 -6.05 -9.03
CA ILE A 113 6.34 -5.77 -8.98
C ILE A 113 5.56 -7.02 -8.57
N GLY A 114 5.84 -8.16 -9.20
CA GLY A 114 5.17 -9.43 -8.87
C GLY A 114 5.49 -9.91 -7.46
N GLY A 115 6.72 -9.73 -6.99
CA GLY A 115 7.13 -10.06 -5.64
C GLY A 115 6.44 -9.20 -4.59
N THR A 116 6.31 -7.90 -4.84
CA THR A 116 5.55 -6.99 -3.96
C THR A 116 4.07 -7.39 -3.91
N ASP A 117 3.45 -7.67 -5.08
CA ASP A 117 2.05 -8.14 -5.09
C ASP A 117 1.87 -9.48 -4.36
N LEU A 118 2.87 -10.35 -4.43
CA LEU A 118 2.88 -11.61 -3.68
C LEU A 118 2.90 -11.38 -2.16
N LEU A 119 3.72 -10.43 -1.69
CA LEU A 119 3.75 -10.05 -0.27
C LEU A 119 2.39 -9.53 0.19
N PHE A 120 1.75 -8.66 -0.61
CA PHE A 120 0.38 -8.20 -0.32
C PHE A 120 -0.65 -9.33 -0.39
N ALA A 121 -0.45 -10.35 -1.22
CA ALA A 121 -1.32 -11.51 -1.28
C ALA A 121 -1.24 -12.36 -0.01
N LEU A 122 -0.08 -12.46 0.64
CA LEU A 122 0.09 -13.19 1.89
C LEU A 122 -0.79 -12.65 3.03
N ASP A 123 -1.05 -11.34 3.05
CA ASP A 123 -1.91 -10.71 4.04
C ASP A 123 -3.37 -10.66 3.61
N SER A 124 -3.63 -10.31 2.33
CA SER A 124 -4.99 -10.10 1.83
C SER A 124 -5.78 -11.40 1.68
N ILE A 125 -5.15 -12.49 1.24
CA ILE A 125 -5.82 -13.77 1.03
C ILE A 125 -6.33 -14.36 2.35
N PRO A 126 -5.51 -14.49 3.43
CA PRO A 126 -6.00 -14.89 4.74
C PRO A 126 -7.13 -14.00 5.27
N ALA A 127 -7.02 -12.67 5.07
CA ALA A 127 -8.03 -11.73 5.52
C ALA A 127 -9.38 -11.98 4.84
N ILE A 128 -9.40 -12.20 3.52
CA ILE A 128 -10.63 -12.48 2.79
C ILE A 128 -11.19 -13.84 3.17
N PHE A 129 -10.36 -14.89 3.34
CA PHE A 129 -10.80 -16.19 3.81
C PHE A 129 -11.33 -16.16 5.25
N GLY A 130 -10.89 -15.22 6.06
CA GLY A 130 -11.47 -14.94 7.38
C GLY A 130 -12.90 -14.36 7.32
N LEU A 131 -13.30 -13.81 6.17
CA LEU A 131 -14.66 -13.29 5.94
C LEU A 131 -15.56 -14.30 5.26
N THR A 132 -15.05 -15.01 4.26
CA THR A 132 -15.81 -15.98 3.46
C THR A 132 -14.92 -17.12 2.98
N GLN A 133 -15.40 -18.34 3.05
CA GLN A 133 -14.69 -19.53 2.54
C GLN A 133 -15.05 -19.85 1.08
N SER A 134 -15.96 -19.09 0.46
CA SER A 134 -16.32 -19.28 -0.94
C SER A 134 -15.19 -18.79 -1.86
N THR A 135 -14.47 -19.72 -2.48
CA THR A 135 -13.38 -19.44 -3.43
C THR A 135 -13.82 -18.53 -4.57
N PHE A 136 -15.06 -18.67 -5.04
CA PHE A 136 -15.61 -17.82 -6.09
C PHE A 136 -15.74 -16.37 -5.64
N ILE A 137 -16.22 -16.13 -4.42
CA ILE A 137 -16.35 -14.76 -3.87
C ILE A 137 -14.96 -14.16 -3.65
N VAL A 138 -14.02 -14.93 -3.11
CA VAL A 138 -12.63 -14.49 -2.89
C VAL A 138 -11.98 -14.09 -4.22
N PHE A 139 -12.09 -14.92 -5.25
CA PHE A 139 -11.53 -14.64 -6.56
C PHE A 139 -12.16 -13.40 -7.21
N THR A 140 -13.48 -13.31 -7.26
CA THR A 140 -14.20 -12.19 -7.87
C THR A 140 -13.90 -10.87 -7.14
N ALA A 141 -13.95 -10.84 -5.82
CA ALA A 141 -13.65 -9.65 -5.03
C ALA A 141 -12.22 -9.15 -5.30
N THR A 142 -11.26 -10.07 -5.35
CA THR A 142 -9.85 -9.74 -5.60
C THR A 142 -9.65 -9.25 -7.04
N ALA A 143 -10.28 -9.89 -8.03
CA ALA A 143 -10.20 -9.48 -9.43
C ALA A 143 -10.79 -8.08 -9.63
N PHE A 144 -11.97 -7.78 -9.07
CA PHE A 144 -12.56 -6.44 -9.12
C PHE A 144 -11.72 -5.40 -8.40
N SER A 145 -11.11 -5.74 -7.25
CA SER A 145 -10.20 -4.84 -6.53
C SER A 145 -9.00 -4.47 -7.39
N LEU A 146 -8.37 -5.43 -8.05
CA LEU A 146 -7.23 -5.17 -8.94
C LEU A 146 -7.62 -4.32 -10.16
N MET A 147 -8.77 -4.58 -10.78
CA MET A 147 -9.28 -3.79 -11.89
C MET A 147 -9.58 -2.34 -11.46
N GLY A 148 -10.08 -2.16 -10.25
CA GLY A 148 -10.37 -0.85 -9.68
C GLY A 148 -9.15 -0.07 -9.19
N LEU A 149 -8.01 -0.72 -9.00
CA LEU A 149 -6.82 -0.12 -8.38
C LEU A 149 -6.33 1.14 -9.11
N ARG A 150 -6.37 1.14 -10.44
CA ARG A 150 -5.97 2.29 -11.25
C ARG A 150 -6.87 3.50 -11.02
N GLN A 151 -8.17 3.31 -11.02
CA GLN A 151 -9.16 4.38 -10.79
C GLN A 151 -9.09 4.87 -9.34
N LEU A 152 -8.89 3.93 -8.43
CA LEU A 152 -8.73 4.21 -7.01
C LEU A 152 -7.49 5.07 -6.74
N TYR A 153 -6.38 4.83 -7.45
CA TYR A 153 -5.15 5.61 -7.30
C TYR A 153 -5.40 7.10 -7.52
N PHE A 154 -6.08 7.49 -8.60
CA PHE A 154 -6.40 8.89 -8.89
C PHE A 154 -7.40 9.51 -7.90
N LEU A 155 -8.30 8.69 -7.34
CA LEU A 155 -9.27 9.15 -6.34
C LEU A 155 -8.61 9.33 -4.96
N ILE A 156 -7.71 8.43 -4.61
CA ILE A 156 -7.08 8.35 -3.29
C ILE A 156 -5.85 9.26 -3.19
N ASP A 157 -5.25 9.61 -4.33
CA ASP A 157 -4.14 10.56 -4.37
C ASP A 157 -4.56 11.87 -3.68
N GLY A 158 -3.91 12.19 -2.57
CA GLY A 158 -4.26 13.29 -1.68
C GLY A 158 -5.35 13.02 -0.64
N LEU A 159 -6.13 11.93 -0.70
CA LEU A 159 -6.98 11.51 0.41
C LEU A 159 -6.18 10.69 1.44
N LEU A 160 -5.31 9.81 0.99
CA LEU A 160 -4.45 9.00 1.86
C LEU A 160 -3.60 9.86 2.79
N ASP A 161 -3.07 10.97 2.29
CA ASP A 161 -2.29 11.93 3.09
C ASP A 161 -3.08 12.51 4.26
N ARG A 162 -4.42 12.51 4.18
CA ARG A 162 -5.31 13.00 5.24
C ARG A 162 -5.69 11.93 6.25
N LEU A 163 -5.53 10.65 5.89
CA LEU A 163 -5.98 9.51 6.70
C LEU A 163 -4.87 9.01 7.63
N ILE A 164 -4.38 9.87 8.52
CA ILE A 164 -3.27 9.58 9.44
C ILE A 164 -3.51 8.38 10.39
N TYR A 165 -4.77 8.04 10.65
CA TYR A 165 -5.12 6.90 11.50
C TYR A 165 -5.45 5.63 10.71
N LEU A 166 -5.25 5.64 9.37
CA LEU A 166 -5.60 4.51 8.51
C LEU A 166 -4.85 3.23 8.92
N SER A 167 -3.54 3.34 9.20
CA SER A 167 -2.73 2.20 9.66
C SER A 167 -3.26 1.59 10.95
N TYR A 168 -3.71 2.42 11.91
CA TYR A 168 -4.32 1.94 13.16
C TYR A 168 -5.66 1.24 12.91
N GLY A 169 -6.49 1.79 12.01
CA GLY A 169 -7.76 1.17 11.61
C GLY A 169 -7.55 -0.18 10.92
N LEU A 170 -6.61 -0.24 9.98
CA LEU A 170 -6.25 -1.49 9.31
C LEU A 170 -5.67 -2.52 10.27
N ALA A 171 -4.79 -2.11 11.19
CA ALA A 171 -4.26 -2.98 12.22
C ALA A 171 -5.38 -3.57 13.11
N ALA A 172 -6.34 -2.75 13.52
CA ALA A 172 -7.49 -3.21 14.31
C ALA A 172 -8.35 -4.22 13.54
N ILE A 173 -8.58 -4.00 12.24
CA ILE A 173 -9.34 -4.92 11.39
C ILE A 173 -8.58 -6.24 11.21
N LEU A 174 -7.28 -6.19 10.91
CA LEU A 174 -6.47 -7.40 10.75
C LEU A 174 -6.37 -8.19 12.04
N ALA A 175 -6.20 -7.51 13.20
CA ALA A 175 -6.22 -8.15 14.49
C ALA A 175 -7.57 -8.84 14.77
N PHE A 176 -8.68 -8.17 14.48
CA PHE A 176 -10.02 -8.74 14.64
C PHE A 176 -10.21 -9.99 13.78
N ILE A 177 -9.83 -9.93 12.49
CA ILE A 177 -9.94 -11.08 11.58
C ILE A 177 -8.98 -12.19 12.01
N GLY A 178 -7.76 -11.86 12.42
CA GLY A 178 -6.77 -12.82 12.92
C GLY A 178 -7.29 -13.58 14.15
N VAL A 179 -7.86 -12.87 15.12
CA VAL A 179 -8.50 -13.48 16.30
C VAL A 179 -9.67 -14.37 15.89
N LYS A 180 -10.53 -13.90 14.96
CA LYS A 180 -11.65 -14.70 14.44
C LYS A 180 -11.17 -16.02 13.83
N LEU A 181 -10.10 -16.00 13.03
CA LEU A 181 -9.54 -17.20 12.41
C LEU A 181 -8.96 -18.16 13.46
N VAL A 182 -8.29 -17.65 14.48
CA VAL A 182 -7.79 -18.47 15.60
C VAL A 182 -8.93 -19.10 16.36
N LEU A 183 -9.99 -18.36 16.65
CA LEU A 183 -11.19 -18.89 17.30
C LEU A 183 -11.87 -19.97 16.44
N HIS A 184 -12.00 -19.74 15.13
CA HIS A 184 -12.52 -20.73 14.22
C HIS A 184 -11.66 -21.99 14.19
N ALA A 185 -10.34 -21.84 14.17
CA ALA A 185 -9.41 -22.96 14.23
C ALA A 185 -9.54 -23.77 15.55
N LEU A 186 -9.75 -23.09 16.68
CA LEU A 186 -9.99 -23.73 17.97
C LEU A 186 -11.31 -24.52 17.99
N HIS A 187 -12.31 -24.07 17.26
CA HIS A 187 -13.59 -24.79 17.13
C HIS A 187 -13.45 -26.03 16.25
N GLU A 188 -12.74 -25.92 15.14
CA GLU A 188 -12.58 -27.01 14.16
C GLU A 188 -11.54 -28.07 14.55
N ASN A 189 -10.55 -27.71 15.39
CA ASN A 189 -9.45 -28.60 15.75
C ASN A 189 -9.47 -28.96 17.22
N THR A 190 -9.13 -30.21 17.54
CA THR A 190 -8.89 -30.70 18.90
C THR A 190 -7.40 -30.60 19.20
N LEU A 191 -7.04 -29.83 20.24
CA LEU A 191 -5.65 -29.74 20.70
C LEU A 191 -5.50 -30.55 21.99
N PRO A 192 -4.58 -31.54 22.07
CA PRO A 192 -4.47 -32.46 23.19
C PRO A 192 -4.11 -31.79 24.53
N PHE A 193 -3.62 -30.55 24.49
CA PHE A 193 -3.22 -29.76 25.69
C PHE A 193 -4.23 -28.65 26.01
N ILE A 194 -5.32 -28.50 25.26
CA ILE A 194 -6.39 -27.54 25.52
C ILE A 194 -7.68 -28.32 25.71
N ASN A 195 -8.47 -27.98 26.75
CA ASN A 195 -9.77 -28.57 27.06
C ASN A 195 -9.77 -30.12 27.12
N GLY A 196 -8.65 -30.73 27.51
CA GLY A 196 -8.52 -32.19 27.61
C GLY A 196 -8.56 -32.94 26.27
N GLY A 197 -8.38 -32.26 25.15
CA GLY A 197 -8.47 -32.82 23.78
C GLY A 197 -9.89 -32.84 23.21
N GLU A 198 -10.82 -32.17 23.88
CA GLU A 198 -12.19 -31.93 23.32
C GLU A 198 -12.28 -30.60 22.59
N HIS A 199 -13.33 -30.45 21.77
CA HIS A 199 -13.59 -29.17 21.08
C HIS A 199 -13.80 -28.04 22.07
N VAL A 200 -13.16 -26.89 21.82
CA VAL A 200 -13.36 -25.70 22.64
C VAL A 200 -14.69 -25.04 22.21
N PRO A 201 -15.66 -24.85 23.14
CA PRO A 201 -16.89 -24.15 22.81
C PRO A 201 -16.61 -22.66 22.60
N VAL A 202 -16.42 -22.26 21.36
CA VAL A 202 -16.13 -20.87 20.99
C VAL A 202 -17.35 -20.25 20.32
N VAL A 203 -17.60 -18.98 20.59
CA VAL A 203 -18.64 -18.22 19.91
C VAL A 203 -18.23 -17.97 18.46
N GLU A 204 -18.97 -18.55 17.52
CA GLU A 204 -18.76 -18.27 16.10
C GLU A 204 -19.20 -16.85 15.75
N ILE A 205 -18.26 -16.10 15.18
CA ILE A 205 -18.51 -14.73 14.72
C ILE A 205 -19.09 -14.79 13.29
N SER A 206 -20.38 -14.46 13.14
CA SER A 206 -21.04 -14.46 11.84
C SER A 206 -20.38 -13.47 10.87
N THR A 207 -20.51 -13.76 9.56
CA THR A 207 -20.01 -12.89 8.49
C THR A 207 -20.64 -11.49 8.55
N GLY A 208 -21.95 -11.40 8.86
CA GLY A 208 -22.64 -10.13 8.99
C GLY A 208 -22.09 -9.26 10.12
N LEU A 209 -21.81 -9.87 11.29
CA LEU A 209 -21.17 -9.18 12.41
C LEU A 209 -19.75 -8.71 12.03
N SER A 210 -18.98 -9.58 11.36
CA SER A 210 -17.63 -9.23 10.89
C SER A 210 -17.64 -8.03 9.96
N LEU A 211 -18.53 -8.00 8.97
CA LEU A 211 -18.68 -6.86 8.05
C LEU A 211 -19.08 -5.59 8.79
N SER A 212 -20.00 -5.67 9.76
CA SER A 212 -20.42 -4.52 10.55
C SER A 212 -19.25 -3.95 11.37
N VAL A 213 -18.44 -4.80 11.99
CA VAL A 213 -17.24 -4.38 12.75
C VAL A 213 -16.23 -3.71 11.81
N ILE A 214 -15.92 -4.30 10.66
CA ILE A 214 -14.97 -3.75 9.68
C ILE A 214 -15.42 -2.38 9.19
N LEU A 215 -16.67 -2.27 8.75
CA LEU A 215 -17.24 -0.99 8.27
C LEU A 215 -17.28 0.04 9.39
N GLY A 216 -17.63 -0.34 10.61
CA GLY A 216 -17.62 0.52 11.78
C GLY A 216 -16.22 1.06 12.09
N VAL A 217 -15.21 0.19 12.13
CA VAL A 217 -13.81 0.58 12.38
C VAL A 217 -13.31 1.52 11.28
N LEU A 218 -13.58 1.20 9.99
CA LEU A 218 -13.19 2.06 8.86
C LEU A 218 -13.83 3.43 8.98
N LEU A 219 -15.13 3.49 9.24
CA LEU A 219 -15.86 4.75 9.35
C LEU A 219 -15.32 5.61 10.51
N ILE A 220 -15.11 5.00 11.68
CA ILE A 220 -14.53 5.69 12.84
C ILE A 220 -13.12 6.20 12.51
N THR A 221 -12.30 5.38 11.86
CA THR A 221 -10.92 5.73 11.47
C THR A 221 -10.89 6.91 10.51
N VAL A 222 -11.76 6.91 9.49
CA VAL A 222 -11.86 8.00 8.52
C VAL A 222 -12.34 9.28 9.21
N ILE A 223 -13.41 9.22 9.99
CA ILE A 223 -13.93 10.38 10.72
C ILE A 223 -12.86 10.93 11.69
N ALA A 224 -12.21 10.05 12.46
CA ALA A 224 -11.15 10.45 13.38
C ALA A 224 -10.00 11.14 12.64
N SER A 225 -9.58 10.62 11.49
CA SER A 225 -8.51 11.22 10.68
C SER A 225 -8.87 12.60 10.17
N LEU A 226 -10.09 12.77 9.65
CA LEU A 226 -10.54 14.04 9.04
C LEU A 226 -10.86 15.14 10.08
N VAL A 227 -11.36 14.75 11.26
CA VAL A 227 -11.79 15.70 12.28
C VAL A 227 -10.65 16.09 13.23
N SER A 228 -9.67 15.19 13.43
CA SER A 228 -8.60 15.40 14.40
C SER A 228 -7.71 16.61 14.04
N PRO A 229 -7.19 17.33 15.04
CA PRO A 229 -6.24 18.42 14.81
C PRO A 229 -4.96 17.96 14.08
N ALA A 230 -4.49 16.75 14.39
CA ALA A 230 -3.33 16.17 13.73
C ALA A 230 -3.59 15.85 12.24
N GLY A 231 -4.76 15.27 11.91
CA GLY A 231 -5.15 15.04 10.51
C GLY A 231 -5.28 16.31 9.71
N LYS A 232 -5.87 17.34 10.29
CA LYS A 232 -5.96 18.68 9.67
C LYS A 232 -4.57 19.29 9.42
N ALA A 233 -3.65 19.15 10.38
CA ALA A 233 -2.30 19.65 10.22
C ALA A 233 -1.54 18.90 9.10
N THR A 234 -1.59 17.59 9.07
CA THR A 234 -0.97 16.77 8.01
C THR A 234 -1.58 17.10 6.65
N ALA A 235 -2.90 17.25 6.56
CA ALA A 235 -3.58 17.62 5.32
C ALA A 235 -3.13 18.98 4.80
N ALA A 236 -3.06 20.00 5.66
CA ALA A 236 -2.65 21.34 5.25
C ALA A 236 -1.18 21.38 4.80
N VAL A 237 -0.28 20.71 5.53
CA VAL A 237 1.15 20.64 5.17
C VAL A 237 1.35 19.89 3.84
N ASN A 238 0.69 18.75 3.62
CA ASN A 238 0.79 18.00 2.37
C ASN A 238 0.14 18.74 1.19
N ASN A 239 -0.95 19.48 1.41
CA ASN A 239 -1.52 20.35 0.39
C ASN A 239 -0.54 21.47 0.00
N ALA A 240 0.09 22.13 0.98
CA ALA A 240 1.09 23.16 0.71
C ALA A 240 2.26 22.58 -0.10
N ARG A 241 2.75 21.39 0.24
CA ARG A 241 3.78 20.69 -0.53
C ARG A 241 3.35 20.45 -1.98
N ARG A 242 2.13 19.94 -2.21
CA ARG A 242 1.62 19.70 -3.57
C ARG A 242 1.48 20.96 -4.38
N HIS A 243 0.97 22.05 -3.77
CA HIS A 243 0.88 23.33 -4.46
C HIS A 243 2.26 23.93 -4.74
N ALA A 244 3.23 23.76 -3.83
CA ALA A 244 4.62 24.18 -4.06
C ALA A 244 5.26 23.41 -5.20
N ALA A 245 5.12 22.09 -5.24
CA ALA A 245 5.61 21.24 -6.32
C ALA A 245 4.95 21.57 -7.67
N ALA A 246 3.62 21.75 -7.70
CA ALA A 246 2.89 22.15 -8.89
C ALA A 246 3.34 23.52 -9.41
N TYR A 247 3.65 24.46 -8.51
CA TYR A 247 4.17 25.77 -8.88
C TYR A 247 5.55 25.70 -9.51
N GLN A 248 6.39 24.76 -9.07
CA GLN A 248 7.75 24.54 -9.60
C GLN A 248 7.73 23.82 -10.96
N ASP A 249 6.69 23.08 -11.29
CA ASP A 249 6.54 22.40 -12.58
C ASP A 249 6.13 23.41 -13.67
N LEU A 250 7.12 23.89 -14.43
CA LEU A 250 6.92 24.86 -15.51
C LEU A 250 5.96 24.35 -16.58
N THR A 251 5.89 23.04 -16.80
CA THR A 251 4.99 22.42 -17.78
C THR A 251 3.54 22.55 -17.33
N TYR A 252 3.28 22.29 -16.04
CA TYR A 252 1.94 22.39 -15.47
C TYR A 252 1.47 23.85 -15.33
N THR A 253 2.34 24.76 -14.92
CA THR A 253 1.99 26.16 -14.61
C THR A 253 2.46 27.14 -15.70
N SER A 254 2.48 26.72 -16.97
CA SER A 254 2.82 27.58 -18.10
C SER A 254 1.77 28.69 -18.36
N ASP A 255 0.50 28.45 -18.01
CA ASP A 255 -0.56 29.45 -18.05
C ASP A 255 -0.44 30.42 -16.86
N PRO A 256 -0.35 31.74 -17.09
CA PRO A 256 -0.27 32.72 -16.02
C PRO A 256 -1.45 32.68 -15.03
N ALA A 257 -2.68 32.45 -15.52
CA ALA A 257 -3.87 32.37 -14.67
C ALA A 257 -3.85 31.15 -13.76
N GLU A 258 -3.40 29.99 -14.26
CA GLU A 258 -3.24 28.77 -13.48
C GLU A 258 -2.12 28.91 -12.46
N ARG A 259 -1.00 29.55 -12.85
CA ARG A 259 0.12 29.83 -11.95
C ARG A 259 -0.33 30.68 -10.75
N GLU A 260 -1.10 31.74 -10.98
CA GLU A 260 -1.63 32.60 -9.91
C GLU A 260 -2.63 31.84 -9.04
N ARG A 261 -3.45 31.00 -9.62
CA ARG A 261 -4.40 30.13 -8.90
C ARG A 261 -3.68 29.18 -7.93
N VAL A 262 -2.64 28.50 -8.43
CA VAL A 262 -1.84 27.55 -7.61
C VAL A 262 -1.11 28.27 -6.50
N TYR A 263 -0.53 29.45 -6.78
CA TYR A 263 0.15 30.25 -5.76
C TYR A 263 -0.80 30.79 -4.69
N THR A 264 -1.98 31.26 -5.08
CA THR A 264 -3.02 31.70 -4.14
C THR A 264 -3.44 30.55 -3.22
N ALA A 265 -3.58 29.33 -3.77
CA ALA A 265 -3.91 28.16 -2.98
C ALA A 265 -2.79 27.81 -1.99
N LEU A 266 -1.51 27.88 -2.42
CA LEU A 266 -0.35 27.70 -1.52
C LEU A 266 -0.38 28.70 -0.36
N CYS A 267 -0.57 29.99 -0.62
CA CYS A 267 -0.65 31.01 0.42
C CYS A 267 -1.85 30.81 1.39
N ALA A 268 -2.96 30.28 0.88
CA ALA A 268 -4.12 29.95 1.71
C ALA A 268 -3.80 28.80 2.69
N GLU A 269 -3.13 27.74 2.23
CA GLU A 269 -2.71 26.63 3.08
C GLU A 269 -1.67 27.06 4.11
N GLU A 270 -0.73 27.92 3.76
CA GLU A 270 0.24 28.47 4.71
C GLU A 270 -0.44 29.23 5.85
N LYS A 271 -1.45 30.05 5.55
CA LYS A 271 -2.23 30.74 6.60
C LYS A 271 -2.86 29.76 7.57
N VAL A 272 -3.43 28.65 7.04
CA VAL A 272 -3.98 27.57 7.87
C VAL A 272 -2.89 26.94 8.75
N ILE A 273 -1.71 26.65 8.18
CA ILE A 273 -0.57 26.07 8.90
C ILE A 273 -0.08 27.00 10.02
N PHE A 274 -0.02 28.31 9.78
CA PHE A 274 0.41 29.30 10.79
C PHE A 274 -0.55 29.41 11.97
N THR A 275 -1.85 29.18 11.75
CA THR A 275 -2.87 29.22 12.81
C THR A 275 -2.93 27.95 13.65
N MET A 276 -2.28 26.87 13.21
CA MET A 276 -2.26 25.59 13.91
C MET A 276 -1.32 25.57 15.09
N ASP A 277 -1.65 24.73 16.09
CA ASP A 277 -0.78 24.46 17.22
C ASP A 277 0.52 23.77 16.73
N LYS A 278 1.67 24.31 17.17
CA LYS A 278 3.01 23.83 16.86
C LYS A 278 3.15 22.33 17.16
N LYS A 279 2.53 21.85 18.22
CA LYS A 279 2.55 20.44 18.65
C LYS A 279 2.13 19.47 17.53
N TYR A 280 1.17 19.85 16.69
CA TYR A 280 0.69 19.00 15.60
C TYR A 280 1.44 19.27 14.30
N ARG A 281 1.73 20.52 14.01
CA ARG A 281 2.46 20.95 12.80
C ARG A 281 3.87 20.36 12.73
N ASP A 282 4.64 20.47 13.81
CA ASP A 282 6.05 20.08 13.84
C ASP A 282 6.23 18.55 13.96
N LYS A 283 5.14 17.78 14.09
CA LYS A 283 5.13 16.31 14.05
C LYS A 283 4.84 15.73 12.66
N VAL A 284 4.54 16.57 11.66
CA VAL A 284 4.34 16.09 10.29
C VAL A 284 5.68 15.58 9.75
N LYS A 285 5.66 14.41 9.14
CA LYS A 285 6.85 13.79 8.53
C LYS A 285 7.46 14.73 7.49
N ASP A 286 8.79 14.82 7.48
CA ASP A 286 9.57 15.61 6.53
C ASP A 286 9.26 17.12 6.51
N ILE A 287 8.74 17.66 7.62
CA ILE A 287 8.30 19.08 7.71
C ILE A 287 9.38 20.07 7.26
N GLU A 288 10.67 19.80 7.54
CA GLU A 288 11.78 20.68 7.15
C GLU A 288 11.99 20.68 5.63
N ALA A 289 11.90 19.50 4.97
CA ALA A 289 11.99 19.40 3.52
C ALA A 289 10.81 20.14 2.85
N ILE A 290 9.61 19.98 3.40
CA ILE A 290 8.40 20.65 2.89
C ILE A 290 8.52 22.17 3.05
N ARG A 291 9.06 22.66 4.15
CA ARG A 291 9.33 24.09 4.32
C ARG A 291 10.31 24.63 3.27
N ALA A 292 11.34 23.87 2.93
CA ALA A 292 12.30 24.24 1.89
C ALA A 292 11.65 24.30 0.50
N GLU A 293 10.79 23.31 0.16
CA GLU A 293 10.04 23.30 -1.09
C GLU A 293 9.07 24.50 -1.21
N VAL A 294 8.38 24.84 -0.13
CA VAL A 294 7.48 26.00 -0.08
C VAL A 294 8.27 27.32 -0.22
N ALA A 295 9.36 27.46 0.50
CA ALA A 295 10.23 28.65 0.40
C ALA A 295 10.75 28.83 -1.03
N HIS A 296 11.15 27.75 -1.69
CA HIS A 296 11.60 27.79 -3.08
C HIS A 296 10.49 28.22 -4.04
N ALA A 297 9.24 27.79 -3.82
CA ALA A 297 8.10 28.24 -4.62
C ALA A 297 7.86 29.75 -4.48
N HIS A 298 8.02 30.30 -3.28
CA HIS A 298 7.95 31.76 -3.06
C HIS A 298 9.05 32.52 -3.79
N GLU A 299 10.28 32.03 -3.77
CA GLU A 299 11.39 32.64 -4.52
C GLU A 299 11.13 32.68 -6.03
N LEU A 300 10.61 31.58 -6.57
CA LEU A 300 10.23 31.48 -7.98
C LEU A 300 9.10 32.48 -8.36
N HIS A 301 8.11 32.61 -7.46
CA HIS A 301 7.01 33.56 -7.67
C HIS A 301 7.52 35.02 -7.64
N ALA A 302 8.39 35.34 -6.68
CA ALA A 302 8.98 36.68 -6.59
C ALA A 302 9.82 37.04 -7.85
N LYS A 303 10.56 36.08 -8.40
CA LYS A 303 11.27 36.26 -9.67
C LYS A 303 10.33 36.47 -10.85
N TYR A 304 9.22 35.71 -10.88
CA TYR A 304 8.21 35.83 -11.94
C TYR A 304 7.51 37.20 -11.97
N ILE A 305 7.16 37.76 -10.78
CA ILE A 305 6.53 39.10 -10.71
C ILE A 305 7.51 40.19 -11.11
N ASN A 306 8.81 40.01 -10.87
CA ASN A 306 9.83 41.02 -11.17
C ASN A 306 10.42 40.90 -12.59
N SER A 307 10.00 39.91 -13.39
CA SER A 307 10.38 39.71 -14.79
C SER A 307 9.36 40.28 -15.75
#